data_33263f10d860a825a74694f694ae119f
#
_entry.id   33263f10d860a825a74694f694ae119f
#
_cell.length_a   1.000
_cell.length_b   1.000
_cell.length_c   1.000
_cell.angle_alpha   90.00
_cell.angle_beta   90.00
_cell.angle_gamma   90.00
#
_symmetry.space_group_name_H-M   'P 1'
#
loop_
_entity.id
_entity.type
_entity.pdbx_description
1 polymer ?
#
loop_
_entity_poly.entity_id
_entity_poly.type
_entity_poly.pdbx_seq_one_letter_code
_entity_poly.pdbx_strand_id
1 'polypeptide(L)'
;LGLALVAFLVMVLVLGFMVVQAMFAARKWRAVIKGGDRGALLQLLDMTLEDWRNSRPPKGTPPADWRALHTAQLVAADRDRARVSLLADADVRVIEGRREEVASAYVVARRSAVRMVERLLYEVPHTHFLEVQVDVNSEYRTSDGEAKTRCLLTLRVPREVAALSDWEEGTPDELLAEWHTQD
;
A
#
# COMPACT_ATOMS: atom_id res chain seq x y z
N LEU A 1 49.45 19.09 6.91
CA LEU A 1 48.25 19.93 6.69
C LEU A 1 47.79 19.89 5.23
N GLY A 2 48.68 20.00 4.20
CA GLY A 2 48.32 20.01 2.79
C GLY A 2 47.62 18.72 2.31
N LEU A 3 48.11 17.55 2.71
CA LEU A 3 47.60 16.26 2.26
C LEU A 3 46.18 15.99 2.80
N ALA A 4 45.89 16.40 4.05
CA ALA A 4 44.56 16.29 4.64
C ALA A 4 43.54 17.22 3.93
N LEU A 5 43.97 18.41 3.53
CA LEU A 5 43.12 19.37 2.81
C LEU A 5 42.78 18.86 1.41
N VAL A 6 43.77 18.29 0.70
CA VAL A 6 43.54 17.68 -0.62
C VAL A 6 42.58 16.47 -0.50
N ALA A 7 42.79 15.60 0.47
CA ALA A 7 41.89 14.46 0.69
C ALA A 7 40.43 14.89 1.01
N PHE A 8 40.27 15.93 1.82
CA PHE A 8 38.97 16.50 2.11
C PHE A 8 38.28 17.06 0.86
N LEU A 9 39.04 17.81 0.05
CA LEU A 9 38.51 18.41 -1.18
C LEU A 9 38.09 17.36 -2.20
N VAL A 10 38.87 16.27 -2.36
CA VAL A 10 38.53 15.13 -3.21
C VAL A 10 37.28 14.47 -2.70
N MET A 11 37.15 14.25 -1.40
CA MET A 11 35.95 13.65 -0.79
C MET A 11 34.68 14.48 -1.07
N VAL A 12 34.78 15.81 -0.92
CA VAL A 12 33.65 16.72 -1.20
C VAL A 12 33.26 16.68 -2.68
N LEU A 13 34.24 16.65 -3.59
CA LEU A 13 33.97 16.54 -5.02
C LEU A 13 33.30 15.21 -5.38
N VAL A 14 33.76 14.10 -4.82
CA VAL A 14 33.16 12.78 -5.05
C VAL A 14 31.72 12.72 -4.53
N LEU A 15 31.50 13.23 -3.31
CA LEU A 15 30.15 13.30 -2.73
C LEU A 15 29.24 14.21 -3.56
N GLY A 16 29.72 15.38 -3.96
CA GLY A 16 28.99 16.31 -4.84
C GLY A 16 28.61 15.66 -6.17
N PHE A 17 29.56 14.97 -6.80
CA PHE A 17 29.30 14.23 -8.03
C PHE A 17 28.27 13.13 -7.86
N MET A 18 28.32 12.32 -6.77
CA MET A 18 27.34 11.29 -6.46
C MET A 18 25.93 11.88 -6.26
N VAL A 19 25.82 13.00 -5.56
CA VAL A 19 24.52 13.68 -5.35
C VAL A 19 23.94 14.18 -6.68
N VAL A 20 24.76 14.80 -7.52
CA VAL A 20 24.35 15.28 -8.85
C VAL A 20 23.87 14.11 -9.73
N GLN A 21 24.62 13.01 -9.77
CA GLN A 21 24.25 11.80 -10.50
C GLN A 21 22.91 11.22 -10.00
N ALA A 22 22.73 11.13 -8.68
CA ALA A 22 21.50 10.67 -8.08
C ALA A 22 20.29 11.57 -8.46
N MET A 23 20.48 12.89 -8.48
CA MET A 23 19.44 13.84 -8.90
C MET A 23 19.05 13.67 -10.37
N PHE A 24 20.03 13.47 -11.27
CA PHE A 24 19.76 13.22 -12.68
C PHE A 24 19.04 11.88 -12.89
N ALA A 25 19.46 10.81 -12.21
CA ALA A 25 18.81 9.52 -12.25
C ALA A 25 17.34 9.61 -11.76
N ALA A 26 17.11 10.31 -10.63
CA ALA A 26 15.77 10.52 -10.10
C ALA A 26 14.86 11.33 -11.06
N ARG A 27 15.42 12.36 -11.73
CA ARG A 27 14.65 13.12 -12.74
C ARG A 27 14.29 12.26 -13.94
N LYS A 28 15.24 11.47 -14.46
CA LYS A 28 15.01 10.56 -15.58
C LYS A 28 13.96 9.51 -15.21
N TRP A 29 14.05 8.92 -14.04
CA TRP A 29 13.08 7.95 -13.51
C TRP A 29 11.67 8.52 -13.43
N ARG A 30 11.51 9.74 -12.88
CA ARG A 30 10.22 10.44 -12.84
C ARG A 30 9.63 10.67 -14.23
N ALA A 31 10.47 11.04 -15.20
CA ALA A 31 10.04 11.25 -16.58
C ALA A 31 9.54 9.96 -17.24
N VAL A 32 10.20 8.83 -16.98
CA VAL A 32 9.81 7.51 -17.49
C VAL A 32 8.45 7.07 -16.91
N ILE A 33 8.26 7.24 -15.59
CA ILE A 33 6.98 6.91 -14.94
C ILE A 33 5.86 7.80 -15.47
N LYS A 34 6.08 9.12 -15.55
CA LYS A 34 5.11 10.07 -16.11
C LYS A 34 4.82 9.82 -17.59
N GLY A 35 5.79 9.27 -18.32
CA GLY A 35 5.66 8.86 -19.72
C GLY A 35 4.77 7.62 -19.91
N GLY A 36 4.36 6.95 -18.79
CA GLY A 36 3.47 5.79 -18.83
C GLY A 36 4.18 4.48 -19.17
N ASP A 37 5.50 4.38 -18.96
CA ASP A 37 6.21 3.12 -19.12
C ASP A 37 5.70 2.10 -18.09
N ARG A 38 5.02 1.06 -18.60
CA ARG A 38 4.38 0.03 -17.79
C ARG A 38 5.38 -0.76 -16.95
N GLY A 39 6.57 -1.05 -17.49
CA GLY A 39 7.60 -1.80 -16.79
C GLY A 39 8.12 -1.01 -15.58
N ALA A 40 8.43 0.27 -15.78
CA ALA A 40 8.86 1.16 -14.72
C ALA A 40 7.79 1.36 -13.64
N LEU A 41 6.51 1.47 -14.05
CA LEU A 41 5.39 1.59 -13.12
C LEU A 41 5.23 0.34 -12.25
N LEU A 42 5.25 -0.85 -12.86
CA LEU A 42 5.14 -2.12 -12.11
C LEU A 42 6.29 -2.26 -11.11
N GLN A 43 7.52 -1.97 -11.53
CA GLN A 43 8.68 -1.99 -10.64
C GLN A 43 8.55 -0.99 -9.48
N LEU A 44 8.06 0.23 -9.75
CA LEU A 44 7.80 1.22 -8.70
C LEU A 44 6.78 0.71 -7.68
N LEU A 45 5.67 0.12 -8.15
CA LEU A 45 4.63 -0.41 -7.29
C LEU A 45 5.12 -1.58 -6.44
N ASP A 46 5.88 -2.51 -7.04
CA ASP A 46 6.47 -3.62 -6.30
C ASP A 46 7.42 -3.13 -5.20
N MET A 47 8.28 -2.17 -5.51
CA MET A 47 9.17 -1.54 -4.51
C MET A 47 8.37 -0.83 -3.42
N THR A 48 7.32 -0.09 -3.79
CA THR A 48 6.48 0.64 -2.83
C THR A 48 5.74 -0.33 -1.89
N LEU A 49 5.17 -1.41 -2.43
CA LEU A 49 4.52 -2.45 -1.62
C LEU A 49 5.52 -3.15 -0.68
N GLU A 50 6.75 -3.38 -1.14
CA GLU A 50 7.82 -3.94 -0.31
C GLU A 50 8.22 -2.99 0.82
N ASP A 51 8.37 -1.70 0.55
CA ASP A 51 8.64 -0.69 1.55
C ASP A 51 7.52 -0.61 2.60
N TRP A 52 6.25 -0.72 2.17
CA TRP A 52 5.12 -0.76 3.09
C TRP A 52 5.11 -2.02 3.97
N ARG A 53 5.49 -3.19 3.44
CA ARG A 53 5.63 -4.42 4.23
C ARG A 53 6.72 -4.29 5.29
N ASN A 54 7.81 -3.58 5.00
CA ASN A 54 8.93 -3.38 5.90
C ASN A 54 8.72 -2.21 6.88
N SER A 55 7.66 -1.41 6.70
CA SER A 55 7.36 -0.27 7.56
C SER A 55 6.75 -0.70 8.90
N ARG A 56 6.86 0.16 9.91
CA ARG A 56 6.24 -0.08 11.23
C ARG A 56 4.77 0.40 11.22
N PRO A 57 3.89 -0.29 11.96
CA PRO A 57 2.51 0.17 12.08
C PRO A 57 2.43 1.54 12.75
N PRO A 58 1.57 2.44 12.25
CA PRO A 58 1.21 3.66 12.96
C PRO A 58 0.63 3.33 14.33
N LYS A 59 0.79 4.24 15.30
CA LYS A 59 0.21 4.07 16.64
C LYS A 59 -1.32 3.93 16.52
N GLY A 60 -1.86 2.95 17.24
CA GLY A 60 -3.31 2.70 17.26
C GLY A 60 -3.84 1.79 16.14
N THR A 61 -3.04 1.43 15.16
CA THR A 61 -3.47 0.49 14.11
C THR A 61 -3.68 -0.91 14.71
N PRO A 62 -4.86 -1.53 14.52
CA PRO A 62 -5.11 -2.89 14.97
C PRO A 62 -4.15 -3.88 14.29
N PRO A 63 -3.60 -4.87 15.05
CA PRO A 63 -2.62 -5.80 14.47
C PRO A 63 -3.15 -6.61 13.29
N ALA A 64 -4.45 -6.93 13.27
CA ALA A 64 -5.06 -7.67 12.17
C ALA A 64 -5.12 -6.83 10.88
N ASP A 65 -5.49 -5.54 10.99
CA ASP A 65 -5.51 -4.63 9.86
C ASP A 65 -4.11 -4.45 9.26
N TRP A 66 -3.10 -4.33 10.14
CA TRP A 66 -1.71 -4.21 9.69
C TRP A 66 -1.22 -5.49 8.99
N ARG A 67 -1.55 -6.68 9.54
CA ARG A 67 -1.25 -7.95 8.86
C ARG A 67 -1.89 -8.02 7.48
N ALA A 68 -3.16 -7.62 7.35
CA ALA A 68 -3.84 -7.61 6.06
C ALA A 68 -3.12 -6.72 5.03
N LEU A 69 -2.67 -5.51 5.43
CA LEU A 69 -1.91 -4.62 4.56
C LEU A 69 -0.57 -5.22 4.10
N HIS A 70 0.08 -6.03 4.94
CA HIS A 70 1.34 -6.72 4.61
C HIS A 70 1.17 -7.85 3.58
N THR A 71 -0.04 -8.37 3.39
CA THR A 71 -0.33 -9.37 2.37
C THR A 71 -0.55 -8.77 0.98
N ALA A 72 -0.49 -7.44 0.85
CA ALA A 72 -0.76 -6.74 -0.39
C ALA A 72 0.06 -7.27 -1.57
N GLN A 73 -0.64 -7.64 -2.63
CA GLN A 73 -0.06 -8.12 -3.88
C GLN A 73 -0.61 -7.31 -5.05
N LEU A 74 0.29 -6.87 -5.93
CA LEU A 74 -0.09 -6.19 -7.16
C LEU A 74 -0.72 -7.20 -8.13
N VAL A 75 -1.97 -6.96 -8.52
CA VAL A 75 -2.69 -7.79 -9.49
C VAL A 75 -2.50 -7.23 -10.91
N ALA A 76 -2.68 -5.93 -11.07
CA ALA A 76 -2.50 -5.24 -12.32
C ALA A 76 -2.27 -3.74 -12.09
N ALA A 77 -1.53 -3.10 -13.00
CA ALA A 77 -1.46 -1.65 -13.04
C ALA A 77 -1.25 -1.16 -14.48
N ASP A 78 -1.79 0.01 -14.74
CA ASP A 78 -1.50 0.85 -15.90
C ASP A 78 -1.35 2.31 -15.45
N ARG A 79 -1.20 3.23 -16.38
CA ARG A 79 -0.99 4.65 -16.10
C ARG A 79 -2.08 5.25 -15.20
N ASP A 80 -3.31 4.83 -15.39
CA ASP A 80 -4.49 5.46 -14.80
C ASP A 80 -5.12 4.62 -13.68
N ARG A 81 -4.76 3.33 -13.60
CA ARG A 81 -5.39 2.37 -12.70
C ARG A 81 -4.38 1.48 -11.99
N ALA A 82 -4.69 1.14 -10.74
CA ALA A 82 -3.98 0.10 -10.00
C ALA A 82 -4.97 -0.86 -9.35
N ARG A 83 -4.66 -2.16 -9.37
CA ARG A 83 -5.43 -3.21 -8.71
C ARG A 83 -4.54 -4.01 -7.79
N VAL A 84 -4.94 -4.12 -6.52
CA VAL A 84 -4.21 -4.81 -5.46
C VAL A 84 -5.14 -5.81 -4.79
N SER A 85 -4.59 -6.95 -4.39
CA SER A 85 -5.28 -7.97 -3.59
C SER A 85 -4.69 -8.02 -2.18
N LEU A 86 -5.55 -8.20 -1.17
CA LEU A 86 -5.21 -8.36 0.24
C LEU A 86 -5.78 -9.66 0.78
N LEU A 87 -5.19 -10.18 1.87
CA LEU A 87 -5.77 -11.24 2.69
C LEU A 87 -6.14 -10.67 4.06
N ALA A 88 -7.38 -10.86 4.48
CA ALA A 88 -7.88 -10.42 5.77
C ALA A 88 -8.40 -11.60 6.59
N ASP A 89 -7.91 -11.69 7.82
CA ASP A 89 -8.35 -12.65 8.81
C ASP A 89 -8.98 -11.94 10.00
N ALA A 90 -9.77 -12.65 10.79
CA ALA A 90 -10.35 -12.14 12.01
C ALA A 90 -9.26 -11.69 13.02
N ASP A 91 -9.54 -10.61 13.75
CA ASP A 91 -8.70 -10.16 14.87
C ASP A 91 -9.03 -10.99 16.12
N VAL A 92 -8.27 -12.04 16.33
CA VAL A 92 -8.41 -12.92 17.51
C VAL A 92 -7.33 -12.57 18.51
N ARG A 93 -7.71 -12.23 19.73
CA ARG A 93 -6.80 -11.88 20.84
C ARG A 93 -6.98 -12.83 22.02
N VAL A 94 -5.95 -12.94 22.83
CA VAL A 94 -6.04 -13.64 24.11
C VAL A 94 -6.38 -12.61 25.18
N ILE A 95 -7.61 -12.67 25.69
CA ILE A 95 -8.11 -11.80 26.77
C ILE A 95 -8.40 -12.72 27.97
N GLU A 96 -7.77 -12.44 29.10
CA GLU A 96 -7.90 -13.24 30.33
C GLU A 96 -7.67 -14.77 30.11
N GLY A 97 -6.72 -15.11 29.22
CA GLY A 97 -6.37 -16.50 28.91
C GLY A 97 -7.33 -17.21 27.93
N ARG A 98 -8.36 -16.52 27.42
CA ARG A 98 -9.29 -17.05 26.42
C ARG A 98 -9.07 -16.39 25.06
N ARG A 99 -9.25 -17.16 24.00
CA ARG A 99 -9.23 -16.60 22.64
C ARG A 99 -10.58 -15.96 22.36
N GLU A 100 -10.59 -14.66 22.13
CA GLU A 100 -11.77 -13.87 21.79
C GLU A 100 -11.59 -13.21 20.43
N GLU A 101 -12.64 -13.28 19.61
CA GLU A 101 -12.71 -12.56 18.33
C GLU A 101 -13.11 -11.12 18.60
N VAL A 102 -12.16 -10.18 18.47
CA VAL A 102 -12.37 -8.74 18.68
C VAL A 102 -12.97 -8.08 17.44
N ALA A 103 -12.62 -8.57 16.24
CA ALA A 103 -13.22 -8.14 14.99
C ALA A 103 -13.25 -9.30 14.00
N SER A 104 -14.36 -9.43 13.27
CA SER A 104 -14.50 -10.42 12.22
C SER A 104 -13.58 -10.13 11.03
N ALA A 105 -13.27 -11.14 10.23
CA ALA A 105 -12.51 -10.98 8.99
C ALA A 105 -13.11 -9.90 8.07
N TYR A 106 -14.44 -9.78 8.07
CA TYR A 106 -15.16 -8.77 7.29
C TYR A 106 -14.89 -7.33 7.78
N VAL A 107 -14.86 -7.12 9.10
CA VAL A 107 -14.52 -5.80 9.69
C VAL A 107 -13.08 -5.45 9.39
N VAL A 108 -12.15 -6.41 9.51
CA VAL A 108 -10.74 -6.21 9.14
C VAL A 108 -10.61 -5.90 7.66
N ALA A 109 -11.35 -6.61 6.78
CA ALA A 109 -11.35 -6.38 5.35
C ALA A 109 -11.75 -4.94 4.99
N ARG A 110 -12.84 -4.43 5.57
CA ARG A 110 -13.33 -3.07 5.35
C ARG A 110 -12.28 -2.03 5.73
N ARG A 111 -11.73 -2.10 6.94
CA ARG A 111 -10.72 -1.15 7.43
C ARG A 111 -9.44 -1.18 6.59
N SER A 112 -8.93 -2.38 6.30
CA SER A 112 -7.70 -2.53 5.49
C SER A 112 -7.91 -2.12 4.03
N ALA A 113 -9.09 -2.35 3.45
CA ALA A 113 -9.40 -1.91 2.09
C ALA A 113 -9.39 -0.38 1.99
N VAL A 114 -10.07 0.32 2.89
CA VAL A 114 -10.09 1.80 2.94
C VAL A 114 -8.66 2.34 3.06
N ARG A 115 -7.87 1.80 3.99
CA ARG A 115 -6.47 2.22 4.15
C ARG A 115 -5.61 1.94 2.93
N MET A 116 -5.85 0.83 2.21
CA MET A 116 -5.13 0.52 0.99
C MET A 116 -5.50 1.47 -0.16
N VAL A 117 -6.78 1.84 -0.29
CA VAL A 117 -7.23 2.85 -1.25
C VAL A 117 -6.51 4.18 -1.02
N GLU A 118 -6.48 4.65 0.23
CA GLU A 118 -5.77 5.88 0.62
C GLU A 118 -4.30 5.82 0.21
N ARG A 119 -3.59 4.74 0.54
CA ARG A 119 -2.18 4.55 0.19
C ARG A 119 -1.95 4.56 -1.32
N LEU A 120 -2.75 3.81 -2.07
CA LEU A 120 -2.60 3.74 -3.54
C LEU A 120 -2.84 5.09 -4.22
N LEU A 121 -3.83 5.85 -3.73
CA LEU A 121 -4.16 7.14 -4.32
C LEU A 121 -3.17 8.25 -3.93
N TYR A 122 -2.62 8.23 -2.72
CA TYR A 122 -1.92 9.39 -2.17
C TYR A 122 -0.47 9.13 -1.74
N GLU A 123 -0.10 7.88 -1.42
CA GLU A 123 1.24 7.57 -0.93
C GLU A 123 2.19 7.01 -2.00
N VAL A 124 1.69 6.53 -3.17
CA VAL A 124 2.56 6.03 -4.25
C VAL A 124 3.26 7.20 -4.94
N PRO A 125 4.60 7.27 -4.90
CA PRO A 125 5.32 8.42 -5.42
C PRO A 125 5.23 8.52 -6.95
N HIS A 126 5.10 9.74 -7.46
CA HIS A 126 5.13 10.06 -8.90
C HIS A 126 4.00 9.48 -9.75
N THR A 127 2.99 8.87 -9.15
CA THR A 127 1.81 8.36 -9.83
C THR A 127 0.59 9.27 -9.59
N HIS A 128 -0.39 9.15 -10.47
CA HIS A 128 -1.67 9.83 -10.31
C HIS A 128 -2.76 8.92 -10.87
N PHE A 129 -3.05 7.83 -10.16
CA PHE A 129 -4.11 6.91 -10.56
C PHE A 129 -5.45 7.64 -10.55
N LEU A 130 -6.22 7.47 -11.62
CA LEU A 130 -7.58 7.98 -11.73
C LEU A 130 -8.56 7.07 -11.00
N GLU A 131 -8.22 5.79 -10.90
CA GLU A 131 -9.04 4.78 -10.23
C GLU A 131 -8.14 3.73 -9.57
N VAL A 132 -8.52 3.24 -8.42
CA VAL A 132 -7.88 2.10 -7.77
C VAL A 132 -8.91 1.01 -7.46
N GLN A 133 -8.48 -0.24 -7.55
CA GLN A 133 -9.28 -1.40 -7.16
C GLN A 133 -8.55 -2.18 -6.08
N VAL A 134 -9.28 -2.53 -5.03
CA VAL A 134 -8.78 -3.36 -3.93
C VAL A 134 -9.71 -4.55 -3.76
N ASP A 135 -9.16 -5.75 -3.91
CA ASP A 135 -9.85 -7.01 -3.66
C ASP A 135 -9.36 -7.57 -2.32
N VAL A 136 -10.26 -7.80 -1.38
CA VAL A 136 -9.92 -8.39 -0.08
C VAL A 136 -10.49 -9.79 0.00
N ASN A 137 -9.60 -10.74 0.24
CA ASN A 137 -9.91 -12.15 0.33
C ASN A 137 -9.64 -12.67 1.74
N SER A 138 -10.23 -13.80 2.09
CA SER A 138 -9.89 -14.59 3.27
C SER A 138 -9.55 -16.00 2.85
N GLU A 139 -8.55 -16.58 3.49
CA GLU A 139 -8.20 -17.99 3.32
C GLU A 139 -8.85 -18.82 4.41
N TYR A 140 -9.44 -19.93 4.02
CA TYR A 140 -9.98 -20.90 4.95
C TYR A 140 -9.62 -22.32 4.50
N ARG A 141 -9.61 -23.24 5.45
CA ARG A 141 -9.41 -24.66 5.15
C ARG A 141 -10.74 -25.38 5.15
N THR A 142 -10.96 -26.17 4.11
CA THR A 142 -12.11 -27.08 4.03
C THR A 142 -11.92 -28.27 4.97
N SER A 143 -12.98 -29.03 5.21
CA SER A 143 -12.95 -30.30 5.98
C SER A 143 -11.89 -31.28 5.48
N ASP A 144 -11.58 -31.24 4.19
CA ASP A 144 -10.61 -32.09 3.52
C ASP A 144 -9.17 -31.58 3.63
N GLY A 145 -8.95 -30.45 4.35
CA GLY A 145 -7.67 -29.82 4.58
C GLY A 145 -7.16 -28.92 3.44
N GLU A 146 -7.92 -28.78 2.35
CA GLU A 146 -7.56 -27.89 1.24
C GLU A 146 -7.70 -26.43 1.65
N ALA A 147 -6.70 -25.62 1.28
CA ALA A 147 -6.78 -24.17 1.41
C ALA A 147 -7.65 -23.60 0.28
N LYS A 148 -8.68 -22.85 0.64
CA LYS A 148 -9.56 -22.15 -0.29
C LYS A 148 -9.60 -20.67 0.04
N THR A 149 -9.76 -19.85 -0.99
CA THR A 149 -9.85 -18.39 -0.89
C THR A 149 -11.30 -17.97 -1.14
N ARG A 150 -11.82 -17.10 -0.29
CA ARG A 150 -13.12 -16.47 -0.45
C ARG A 150 -12.92 -14.95 -0.58
N CYS A 151 -13.52 -14.34 -1.59
CA CYS A 151 -13.61 -12.90 -1.67
C CYS A 151 -14.58 -12.40 -0.59
N LEU A 152 -14.11 -11.45 0.22
CA LEU A 152 -14.91 -10.77 1.25
C LEU A 152 -15.45 -9.45 0.72
N LEU A 153 -14.65 -8.75 -0.10
CA LEU A 153 -14.93 -7.39 -0.51
C LEU A 153 -14.16 -7.05 -1.78
N THR A 154 -14.79 -6.39 -2.73
CA THR A 154 -14.14 -5.73 -3.86
C THR A 154 -14.54 -4.26 -3.89
N LEU A 155 -13.55 -3.38 -3.89
CA LEU A 155 -13.71 -1.94 -4.00
C LEU A 155 -13.15 -1.44 -5.32
N ARG A 156 -13.89 -0.56 -5.96
CA ARG A 156 -13.40 0.23 -7.09
C ARG A 156 -13.69 1.69 -6.83
N VAL A 157 -12.63 2.48 -6.64
CA VAL A 157 -12.75 3.86 -6.17
C VAL A 157 -12.11 4.82 -7.16
N PRO A 158 -12.90 5.64 -7.86
CA PRO A 158 -12.39 6.75 -8.64
C PRO A 158 -11.75 7.81 -7.72
N ARG A 159 -10.62 8.39 -8.14
CA ARG A 159 -9.94 9.45 -7.37
C ARG A 159 -10.84 10.64 -7.08
N GLU A 160 -11.69 11.02 -8.01
CA GLU A 160 -12.63 12.14 -7.85
C GLU A 160 -13.63 11.91 -6.72
N VAL A 161 -14.11 10.68 -6.55
CA VAL A 161 -14.99 10.29 -5.44
C VAL A 161 -14.21 10.29 -4.13
N ALA A 162 -13.03 9.65 -4.11
CA ALA A 162 -12.17 9.61 -2.94
C ALA A 162 -11.72 11.01 -2.46
N ALA A 163 -11.59 11.98 -3.37
CA ALA A 163 -11.20 13.34 -3.04
C ALA A 163 -12.30 14.13 -2.30
N LEU A 164 -13.55 13.67 -2.36
CA LEU A 164 -14.69 14.28 -1.65
C LEU A 164 -14.93 13.63 -0.28
N SER A 165 -14.30 12.48 -0.04
CA SER A 165 -14.50 11.69 1.19
C SER A 165 -13.75 12.32 2.38
N ASP A 166 -14.35 12.25 3.56
CA ASP A 166 -13.73 12.70 4.80
C ASP A 166 -12.80 11.60 5.36
N TRP A 167 -11.51 11.72 5.06
CA TRP A 167 -10.49 10.77 5.50
C TRP A 167 -10.10 10.89 6.97
N GLU A 168 -10.38 12.02 7.61
CA GLU A 168 -9.97 12.30 8.99
C GLU A 168 -11.03 11.85 10.00
N GLU A 169 -12.30 12.09 9.72
CA GLU A 169 -13.40 11.81 10.64
C GLU A 169 -14.31 10.67 10.16
N GLY A 170 -14.28 10.34 8.85
CA GLY A 170 -15.13 9.32 8.25
C GLY A 170 -14.79 7.90 8.74
N THR A 171 -15.81 7.15 9.13
CA THR A 171 -15.65 5.74 9.46
C THR A 171 -15.48 4.90 8.18
N PRO A 172 -14.79 3.73 8.23
CA PRO A 172 -14.67 2.86 7.07
C PRO A 172 -16.01 2.48 6.43
N ASP A 173 -17.06 2.30 7.23
CA ASP A 173 -18.38 1.93 6.73
C ASP A 173 -19.07 3.07 5.98
N GLU A 174 -18.91 4.32 6.43
CA GLU A 174 -19.39 5.51 5.73
C GLU A 174 -18.68 5.71 4.40
N LEU A 175 -17.35 5.62 4.40
CA LEU A 175 -16.54 5.72 3.18
C LEU A 175 -16.92 4.65 2.14
N LEU A 176 -17.10 3.41 2.58
CA LEU A 176 -17.49 2.32 1.71
C LEU A 176 -18.90 2.48 1.12
N ALA A 177 -19.83 3.07 1.88
CA ALA A 177 -21.17 3.37 1.38
C ALA A 177 -21.14 4.42 0.26
N GLU A 178 -20.21 5.38 0.32
CA GLU A 178 -20.02 6.39 -0.73
C GLU A 178 -19.37 5.82 -2.00
N TRP A 179 -18.55 4.77 -1.89
CA TRP A 179 -17.68 4.28 -2.97
C TRP A 179 -18.27 3.13 -3.79
N HIS A 180 -19.56 2.87 -3.75
CA HIS A 180 -20.20 1.79 -4.53
C HIS A 180 -19.50 0.43 -4.37
N THR A 181 -19.42 -0.04 -3.16
CA THR A 181 -18.78 -1.30 -2.78
C THR A 181 -19.62 -2.50 -3.24
N GLN A 182 -18.98 -3.53 -3.78
CA GLN A 182 -19.58 -4.85 -4.01
C GLN A 182 -19.07 -5.81 -2.93
N ASP A 183 -19.95 -6.22 -2.04
CA ASP A 183 -19.72 -7.20 -0.96
C ASP A 183 -20.02 -8.63 -1.43
#